data_ed7f22f2e7cff7233fd6f1a44d237e86
#
_entry.id   ed7f22f2e7cff7233fd6f1a44d237e86
#
_cell.length_a   1.000
_cell.length_b   1.000
_cell.length_c   1.000
_cell.angle_alpha   90.00
_cell.angle_beta   90.00
_cell.angle_gamma   90.00
#
_symmetry.space_group_name_H-M   'P 1'
#
loop_
_entity.id
_entity.type
_entity.pdbx_description
1 polymer ?
#
loop_
_entity_poly.entity_id
_entity_poly.type
_entity_poly.pdbx_seq_one_letter_code
_entity_poly.pdbx_strand_id
1 'polypeptide(L)'
;VINRVVFIIYYKELVSGFSFNELAQCFRYGLELDASIAGYIISIPLLACIACIWMPVNEKTRKVWQYGLTGYFSFMTVLTAIIETADIGMFGAWLSRIDSQIFIYTPQEMMASVSLSNFIAAAAYVIITVSVAVWLYSRSVRKCFTPEEGAGRTSWKMKSSYTLIMIIISGLTFLIV
;
A
#
# COMPACT_ATOMS: atom_id res chain seq x y z
N VAL A 1 8.32 1.67 4.47
CA VAL A 1 9.50 1.05 5.11
C VAL A 1 10.49 0.55 4.08
N ILE A 2 10.11 -0.36 3.17
CA ILE A 2 11.02 -0.95 2.16
C ILE A 2 11.70 0.13 1.33
N ASN A 3 10.96 1.12 0.86
CA ASN A 3 11.52 2.21 0.05
C ASN A 3 12.52 3.09 0.78
N ARG A 4 12.42 3.26 2.09
CA ARG A 4 13.47 3.95 2.85
C ARG A 4 14.77 3.18 2.83
N VAL A 5 14.70 1.85 2.90
CA VAL A 5 15.87 0.99 2.75
C VAL A 5 16.45 1.13 1.34
N VAL A 6 15.60 1.09 0.31
CA VAL A 6 16.02 1.29 -1.09
C VAL A 6 16.65 2.67 -1.27
N PHE A 7 16.04 3.73 -0.73
CA PHE A 7 16.58 5.08 -0.76
C PHE A 7 17.97 5.17 -0.10
N ILE A 8 18.14 4.60 1.08
CA ILE A 8 19.41 4.60 1.81
C ILE A 8 20.49 3.83 1.03
N ILE A 9 20.13 2.69 0.43
CA ILE A 9 21.07 1.90 -0.38
C ILE A 9 21.47 2.66 -1.64
N TYR A 10 20.49 3.30 -2.30
CA TYR A 10 20.73 4.04 -3.55
C TYR A 10 21.58 5.28 -3.32
N TYR A 11 21.34 6.02 -2.24
CA TYR A 11 22.07 7.24 -1.87
C TYR A 11 23.06 7.02 -0.72
N LYS A 12 23.73 5.84 -0.67
CA LYS A 12 24.64 5.47 0.41
C LYS A 12 25.75 6.50 0.67
N GLU A 13 26.24 7.19 -0.37
CA GLU A 13 27.29 8.21 -0.24
C GLU A 13 26.80 9.44 0.53
N LEU A 14 25.56 9.87 0.28
CA LEU A 14 24.94 10.97 1.03
C LEU A 14 24.68 10.60 2.49
N VAL A 15 24.34 9.33 2.73
CA VAL A 15 23.95 8.82 4.06
C VAL A 15 25.17 8.41 4.90
N SER A 16 26.34 8.25 4.30
CA SER A 16 27.57 7.79 5.00
C SER A 16 28.03 8.72 6.14
N GLY A 17 27.60 9.98 6.13
CA GLY A 17 27.88 10.96 7.20
C GLY A 17 26.92 10.93 8.39
N PHE A 18 25.82 10.18 8.33
CA PHE A 18 24.80 10.14 9.38
C PHE A 18 25.10 9.07 10.42
N SER A 19 24.85 9.41 11.69
CA SER A 19 24.94 8.47 12.80
C SER A 19 23.80 7.43 12.73
N PHE A 20 24.05 6.23 13.26
CA PHE A 20 23.03 5.19 13.39
C PHE A 20 21.76 5.69 14.12
N ASN A 21 21.91 6.57 15.12
CA ASN A 21 20.77 7.14 15.85
C ASN A 21 19.90 8.06 14.97
N GLU A 22 20.51 8.84 14.08
CA GLU A 22 19.77 9.70 13.14
C GLU A 22 19.02 8.87 12.10
N LEU A 23 19.63 7.80 11.62
CA LEU A 23 18.95 6.85 10.74
C LEU A 23 17.77 6.17 11.44
N ALA A 24 17.93 5.72 12.67
CA ALA A 24 16.85 5.12 13.47
C ALA A 24 15.70 6.10 13.70
N GLN A 25 15.96 7.36 13.95
CA GLN A 25 14.95 8.42 14.06
C GLN A 25 14.20 8.63 12.74
N CYS A 26 14.89 8.62 11.60
CA CYS A 26 14.27 8.71 10.28
C CYS A 26 13.28 7.55 10.04
N PHE A 27 13.63 6.33 10.44
CA PHE A 27 12.71 5.19 10.38
C PHE A 27 11.52 5.36 11.32
N ARG A 28 11.75 5.81 12.56
CA ARG A 28 10.70 5.99 13.56
C ARG A 28 9.63 6.98 13.10
N TYR A 29 10.03 8.20 12.75
CA TYR A 29 9.08 9.22 12.25
C TYR A 29 8.41 8.81 10.95
N GLY A 30 9.15 8.08 10.13
CA GLY A 30 8.58 7.60 8.90
C GLY A 30 7.57 6.47 9.07
N LEU A 31 7.66 5.66 10.13
CA LEU A 31 6.66 4.64 10.42
C LEU A 31 5.29 5.24 10.75
N GLU A 32 5.24 6.39 11.41
CA GLU A 32 3.99 7.10 11.69
C GLU A 32 3.28 7.49 10.39
N LEU A 33 4.01 8.05 9.43
CA LEU A 33 3.47 8.40 8.12
C LEU A 33 3.05 7.16 7.31
N ASP A 34 3.88 6.11 7.32
CA ASP A 34 3.56 4.84 6.63
C ASP A 34 2.31 4.19 7.24
N ALA A 35 2.14 4.26 8.57
CA ALA A 35 0.96 3.75 9.26
C ALA A 35 -0.31 4.54 8.88
N SER A 36 -0.21 5.86 8.79
CA SER A 36 -1.32 6.71 8.35
C SER A 36 -1.78 6.36 6.94
N ILE A 37 -0.86 6.27 5.98
CA ILE A 37 -1.18 5.88 4.60
C ILE A 37 -1.78 4.48 4.55
N ALA A 38 -1.22 3.52 5.30
CA ALA A 38 -1.76 2.17 5.38
C ALA A 38 -3.18 2.17 5.98
N GLY A 39 -3.45 2.99 6.98
CA GLY A 39 -4.79 3.17 7.57
C GLY A 39 -5.82 3.64 6.54
N TYR A 40 -5.49 4.64 5.73
CA TYR A 40 -6.35 5.09 4.64
C TYR A 40 -6.61 4.00 3.59
N ILE A 41 -5.57 3.28 3.18
CA ILE A 41 -5.71 2.20 2.20
C ILE A 41 -6.57 1.05 2.74
N ILE A 42 -6.44 0.69 4.02
CA ILE A 42 -7.18 -0.42 4.63
C ILE A 42 -8.64 -0.03 4.96
N SER A 43 -8.96 1.25 5.11
CA SER A 43 -10.30 1.71 5.49
C SER A 43 -11.38 1.24 4.51
N ILE A 44 -11.14 1.31 3.20
CA ILE A 44 -12.09 0.87 2.17
C ILE A 44 -12.33 -0.65 2.22
N PRO A 45 -11.30 -1.52 2.26
CA PRO A 45 -11.50 -2.95 2.48
C PRO A 45 -12.22 -3.31 3.78
N LEU A 46 -11.99 -2.58 4.87
CA LEU A 46 -12.71 -2.80 6.12
C LEU A 46 -14.22 -2.54 5.98
N LEU A 47 -14.60 -1.44 5.34
CA LEU A 47 -16.00 -1.15 5.02
C LEU A 47 -16.61 -2.22 4.09
N ALA A 48 -15.83 -2.68 3.12
CA ALA A 48 -16.22 -3.77 2.23
C ALA A 48 -16.46 -5.09 3.00
N CYS A 49 -15.62 -5.40 3.98
CA CYS A 49 -15.80 -6.58 4.85
C CYS A 49 -17.08 -6.49 5.68
N ILE A 50 -17.43 -5.31 6.20
CA ILE A 50 -18.71 -5.09 6.90
C ILE A 50 -19.88 -5.40 5.99
N ALA A 51 -19.86 -4.91 4.75
CA ALA A 51 -20.89 -5.22 3.76
C ALA A 51 -20.98 -6.73 3.46
N CYS A 52 -19.84 -7.43 3.38
CA CYS A 52 -19.79 -8.88 3.17
C CYS A 52 -20.49 -9.70 4.28
N ILE A 53 -20.45 -9.24 5.54
CA ILE A 53 -21.08 -9.94 6.67
C ILE A 53 -22.61 -10.02 6.48
N TRP A 54 -23.20 -8.99 5.87
CA TRP A 54 -24.65 -8.89 5.68
C TRP A 54 -25.14 -9.42 4.32
N MET A 55 -24.26 -9.64 3.36
CA MET A 55 -24.62 -10.18 2.06
C MET A 55 -24.77 -11.71 2.08
N PRO A 56 -25.67 -12.28 1.27
CA PRO A 56 -25.76 -13.72 1.08
C PRO A 56 -24.48 -14.23 0.39
N VAL A 57 -23.82 -15.20 1.00
CA VAL A 57 -22.59 -15.78 0.47
C VAL A 57 -22.92 -16.79 -0.64
N ASN A 58 -23.11 -16.29 -1.85
CA ASN A 58 -23.18 -17.11 -3.04
C ASN A 58 -21.78 -17.22 -3.68
N GLU A 59 -21.54 -18.27 -4.47
CA GLU A 59 -20.25 -18.46 -5.14
C GLU A 59 -19.88 -17.30 -6.06
N LYS A 60 -20.86 -16.70 -6.73
CA LYS A 60 -20.66 -15.49 -7.56
C LYS A 60 -20.23 -14.29 -6.72
N THR A 61 -20.91 -14.04 -5.62
CA THR A 61 -20.60 -12.93 -4.69
C THR A 61 -19.19 -13.09 -4.12
N ARG A 62 -18.82 -14.31 -3.73
CA ARG A 62 -17.47 -14.61 -3.24
C ARG A 62 -16.39 -14.30 -4.26
N LYS A 63 -16.57 -14.73 -5.52
CA LYS A 63 -15.62 -14.42 -6.61
C LYS A 63 -15.50 -12.90 -6.85
N VAL A 64 -16.61 -12.19 -6.87
CA VAL A 64 -16.62 -10.73 -7.04
C VAL A 64 -15.80 -10.04 -5.94
N TRP A 65 -16.00 -10.44 -4.68
CA TRP A 65 -15.21 -9.88 -3.57
C TRP A 65 -13.72 -10.25 -3.64
N GLN A 66 -13.40 -11.49 -4.01
CA GLN A 66 -12.00 -11.92 -4.18
C GLN A 66 -11.29 -11.08 -5.26
N TYR A 67 -11.92 -10.94 -6.43
CA TYR A 67 -11.33 -10.15 -7.52
C TYR A 67 -11.33 -8.66 -7.21
N GLY A 68 -12.39 -8.13 -6.59
CA GLY A 68 -12.51 -6.73 -6.21
C GLY A 68 -11.43 -6.31 -5.21
N LEU A 69 -11.26 -7.08 -4.13
CA LEU A 69 -10.22 -6.79 -3.13
C LEU A 69 -8.81 -6.96 -3.68
N THR A 70 -8.56 -8.03 -4.47
CA THR A 70 -7.25 -8.22 -5.10
C THR A 70 -6.96 -7.08 -6.07
N GLY A 71 -7.93 -6.68 -6.89
CA GLY A 71 -7.79 -5.54 -7.81
C GLY A 71 -7.54 -4.23 -7.09
N TYR A 72 -8.26 -3.96 -6.02
CA TYR A 72 -8.08 -2.77 -5.19
C TYR A 72 -6.66 -2.69 -4.61
N PHE A 73 -6.20 -3.73 -3.93
CA PHE A 73 -4.86 -3.76 -3.35
C PHE A 73 -3.76 -3.69 -4.42
N SER A 74 -3.97 -4.35 -5.56
CA SER A 74 -3.04 -4.28 -6.69
C SER A 74 -2.95 -2.86 -7.24
N PHE A 75 -4.10 -2.19 -7.42
CA PHE A 75 -4.15 -0.80 -7.89
C PHE A 75 -3.43 0.14 -6.93
N MET A 76 -3.71 0.03 -5.62
CA MET A 76 -3.04 0.85 -4.60
C MET A 76 -1.53 0.60 -4.56
N THR A 77 -1.09 -0.64 -4.77
CA THR A 77 0.34 -0.97 -4.84
C THR A 77 1.01 -0.36 -6.08
N VAL A 78 0.35 -0.41 -7.24
CA VAL A 78 0.86 0.25 -8.46
C VAL A 78 1.01 1.74 -8.22
N LEU A 79 -0.02 2.38 -7.68
CA LEU A 79 -0.03 3.82 -7.42
C LEU A 79 1.09 4.22 -6.45
N THR A 80 1.22 3.53 -5.32
CA THR A 80 2.28 3.80 -4.35
C THR A 80 3.67 3.52 -4.93
N ALA A 81 3.88 2.42 -5.67
CA ALA A 81 5.16 2.11 -6.27
C ALA A 81 5.60 3.16 -7.30
N ILE A 82 4.68 3.70 -8.10
CA ILE A 82 4.97 4.78 -9.05
C ILE A 82 5.38 6.06 -8.31
N ILE A 83 4.60 6.47 -7.30
CA ILE A 83 4.90 7.69 -6.51
C ILE A 83 6.27 7.56 -5.84
N GLU A 84 6.54 6.43 -5.21
CA GLU A 84 7.80 6.15 -4.51
C GLU A 84 9.01 6.14 -5.45
N THR A 85 8.84 5.57 -6.63
CA THR A 85 9.90 5.54 -7.64
C THR A 85 10.16 6.93 -8.22
N ALA A 86 9.11 7.71 -8.43
CA ALA A 86 9.23 9.10 -8.86
C ALA A 86 9.94 9.96 -7.79
N ASP A 87 9.63 9.76 -6.49
CA ASP A 87 10.29 10.48 -5.38
C ASP A 87 11.81 10.21 -5.35
N ILE A 88 12.23 8.95 -5.51
CA ILE A 88 13.65 8.59 -5.59
C ILE A 88 14.32 9.25 -6.82
N GLY A 89 13.67 9.22 -7.97
CA GLY A 89 14.20 9.82 -9.20
C GLY A 89 14.33 11.34 -9.11
N MET A 90 13.33 12.01 -8.57
CA MET A 90 13.34 13.46 -8.38
C MET A 90 14.42 13.89 -7.38
N PHE A 91 14.58 13.17 -6.29
CA PHE A 91 15.62 13.47 -5.32
C PHE A 91 17.02 13.41 -5.95
N GLY A 92 17.26 12.47 -6.86
CA GLY A 92 18.52 12.37 -7.58
C GLY A 92 18.80 13.53 -8.53
N ALA A 93 17.74 14.07 -9.15
CA ALA A 93 17.86 15.16 -10.12
C ALA A 93 17.89 16.56 -9.46
N TRP A 94 17.10 16.76 -8.40
CA TRP A 94 16.82 18.09 -7.85
C TRP A 94 17.12 18.22 -6.36
N LEU A 95 17.60 17.17 -5.69
CA LEU A 95 17.88 17.12 -4.25
C LEU A 95 16.66 17.53 -3.39
N SER A 96 15.46 17.42 -3.96
CA SER A 96 14.19 17.71 -3.30
C SER A 96 13.25 16.52 -3.47
N ARG A 97 12.44 16.26 -2.45
CA ARG A 97 11.37 15.26 -2.53
C ARG A 97 10.17 15.80 -3.29
N ILE A 98 9.29 14.89 -3.70
CA ILE A 98 8.01 15.26 -4.30
C ILE A 98 7.25 16.20 -3.36
N ASP A 99 7.03 17.42 -3.81
CA ASP A 99 6.25 18.46 -3.17
C ASP A 99 5.26 19.03 -4.18
N SER A 100 4.38 19.92 -3.72
CA SER A 100 3.42 20.64 -4.56
C SER A 100 4.04 21.34 -5.79
N GLN A 101 5.32 21.64 -5.74
CA GLN A 101 6.09 22.19 -6.86
C GLN A 101 6.12 21.30 -8.10
N ILE A 102 5.85 19.98 -7.97
CA ILE A 102 5.79 19.06 -9.12
C ILE A 102 4.74 19.48 -10.16
N PHE A 103 3.66 20.16 -9.71
CA PHE A 103 2.62 20.63 -10.61
C PHE A 103 3.00 21.87 -11.43
N ILE A 104 4.15 22.49 -11.12
CA ILE A 104 4.69 23.65 -11.84
C ILE A 104 5.50 23.20 -13.05
N TYR A 105 6.10 22.02 -12.99
CA TYR A 105 6.93 21.48 -14.06
C TYR A 105 6.11 20.78 -15.12
N THR A 106 6.49 20.98 -16.37
CA THR A 106 5.87 20.26 -17.48
C THR A 106 6.32 18.79 -17.51
N PRO A 107 5.48 17.86 -17.99
CA PRO A 107 5.87 16.45 -18.11
C PRO A 107 7.16 16.26 -18.94
N GLN A 108 7.40 17.13 -19.94
CA GLN A 108 8.61 17.09 -20.76
C GLN A 108 9.87 17.41 -19.97
N GLU A 109 9.82 18.41 -19.08
CA GLU A 109 10.96 18.78 -18.21
C GLU A 109 11.26 17.67 -17.21
N MET A 110 10.22 17.04 -16.64
CA MET A 110 10.39 15.91 -15.76
C MET A 110 11.02 14.70 -16.47
N MET A 111 10.61 14.39 -17.67
CA MET A 111 11.20 13.29 -18.45
C MET A 111 12.63 13.60 -18.92
N ALA A 112 12.96 14.83 -19.22
CA ALA A 112 14.31 15.24 -19.64
C ALA A 112 15.34 15.12 -18.50
N SER A 113 14.91 15.20 -17.24
CA SER A 113 15.80 15.07 -16.09
C SER A 113 16.15 13.62 -15.71
N VAL A 114 15.47 12.63 -16.29
CA VAL A 114 15.66 11.21 -15.97
C VAL A 114 16.49 10.52 -17.04
N SER A 115 17.62 9.92 -16.65
CA SER A 115 18.41 9.11 -17.59
C SER A 115 17.66 7.84 -17.97
N LEU A 116 17.88 7.36 -19.21
CA LEU A 116 17.23 6.14 -19.69
C LEU A 116 17.52 4.91 -18.80
N SER A 117 18.73 4.81 -18.27
CA SER A 117 19.12 3.73 -17.34
C SER A 117 18.31 3.78 -16.04
N ASN A 118 18.11 4.97 -15.47
CA ASN A 118 17.31 5.14 -14.26
C ASN A 118 15.83 4.84 -14.53
N PHE A 119 15.31 5.21 -15.68
CA PHE A 119 13.95 4.88 -16.09
C PHE A 119 13.73 3.37 -16.20
N ILE A 120 14.66 2.64 -16.83
CA ILE A 120 14.60 1.18 -16.96
C ILE A 120 14.67 0.51 -15.57
N ALA A 121 15.58 0.97 -14.69
CA ALA A 121 15.70 0.45 -13.34
C ALA A 121 14.42 0.69 -12.52
N ALA A 122 13.84 1.88 -12.63
CA ALA A 122 12.58 2.26 -12.01
C ALA A 122 11.42 1.37 -12.49
N ALA A 123 11.29 1.19 -13.80
CA ALA A 123 10.27 0.33 -14.39
C ALA A 123 10.41 -1.13 -13.91
N ALA A 124 11.62 -1.66 -13.90
CA ALA A 124 11.89 -3.01 -13.41
C ALA A 124 11.51 -3.17 -11.92
N TYR A 125 11.86 -2.18 -11.08
CA TYR A 125 11.48 -2.16 -9.68
C TYR A 125 9.97 -2.18 -9.48
N VAL A 126 9.22 -1.33 -10.19
CA VAL A 126 7.75 -1.28 -10.13
C VAL A 126 7.16 -2.63 -10.56
N ILE A 127 7.62 -3.20 -11.68
CA ILE A 127 7.12 -4.49 -12.19
C ILE A 127 7.35 -5.61 -11.17
N ILE A 128 8.53 -5.70 -10.58
CA ILE A 128 8.87 -6.71 -9.58
C ILE A 128 7.99 -6.53 -8.34
N THR A 129 7.91 -5.31 -7.80
CA THR A 129 7.14 -5.00 -6.59
C THR A 129 5.65 -5.32 -6.78
N VAL A 130 5.07 -4.90 -7.90
CA VAL A 130 3.68 -5.17 -8.24
C VAL A 130 3.43 -6.66 -8.42
N SER A 131 4.31 -7.37 -9.12
CA SER A 131 4.17 -8.82 -9.34
C SER A 131 4.17 -9.61 -8.03
N VAL A 132 5.12 -9.31 -7.14
CA VAL A 132 5.19 -9.92 -5.80
C VAL A 132 3.95 -9.57 -4.97
N ALA A 133 3.52 -8.32 -4.97
CA ALA A 133 2.35 -7.88 -4.23
C ALA A 133 1.06 -8.55 -4.73
N VAL A 134 0.82 -8.59 -6.04
CA VAL A 134 -0.34 -9.27 -6.65
C VAL A 134 -0.35 -10.75 -6.30
N TRP A 135 0.80 -11.41 -6.33
CA TRP A 135 0.94 -12.81 -5.94
C TRP A 135 0.56 -13.01 -4.46
N LEU A 136 1.09 -12.18 -3.56
CA LEU A 136 0.78 -12.21 -2.13
C LEU A 136 -0.70 -11.95 -1.86
N TYR A 137 -1.29 -10.91 -2.46
CA TYR A 137 -2.70 -10.55 -2.26
C TYR A 137 -3.63 -11.64 -2.79
N SER A 138 -3.37 -12.15 -4.00
CA SER A 138 -4.20 -13.21 -4.56
C SER A 138 -4.19 -14.48 -3.71
N ARG A 139 -3.03 -14.80 -3.10
CA ARG A 139 -2.90 -15.94 -2.18
C ARG A 139 -3.60 -15.70 -0.84
N SER A 140 -3.44 -14.50 -0.27
CA SER A 140 -4.03 -14.13 1.02
C SER A 140 -5.55 -14.00 0.93
N VAL A 141 -6.04 -13.28 -0.07
CA VAL A 141 -7.47 -13.09 -0.29
C VAL A 141 -8.17 -14.43 -0.57
N ARG A 142 -7.58 -15.32 -1.37
CA ARG A 142 -8.14 -16.66 -1.58
C ARG A 142 -8.31 -17.43 -0.27
N LYS A 143 -7.31 -17.40 0.61
CA LYS A 143 -7.38 -18.08 1.91
C LYS A 143 -8.53 -17.54 2.79
N CYS A 144 -8.72 -16.22 2.80
CA CYS A 144 -9.80 -15.61 3.58
C CYS A 144 -11.20 -16.01 3.11
N PHE A 145 -11.35 -16.36 1.83
CA PHE A 145 -12.65 -16.71 1.23
C PHE A 145 -12.81 -18.22 0.93
N THR A 146 -11.94 -19.10 1.44
CA THR A 146 -12.18 -20.55 1.38
C THR A 146 -13.40 -20.90 2.24
N PRO A 147 -14.35 -21.71 1.74
CA PRO A 147 -15.46 -22.17 2.56
C PRO A 147 -14.92 -23.06 3.69
N GLU A 148 -15.14 -22.72 4.92
CA GLU A 148 -15.04 -23.69 6.01
C GLU A 148 -16.25 -24.64 5.90
N GLU A 149 -15.98 -25.93 5.75
CA GLU A 149 -17.00 -26.98 5.89
C GLU A 149 -17.54 -26.88 7.32
N GLY A 150 -18.74 -26.29 7.46
CA GLY A 150 -19.36 -26.10 8.76
C GLY A 150 -19.82 -24.69 9.09
N ALA A 151 -19.58 -23.72 8.23
CA ALA A 151 -20.15 -22.37 8.36
C ALA A 151 -21.67 -22.40 8.11
N GLY A 152 -22.38 -23.10 8.99
CA GLY A 152 -23.83 -23.04 9.10
C GLY A 152 -24.28 -21.59 9.31
N ARG A 153 -25.53 -21.30 9.01
CA ARG A 153 -26.16 -19.98 9.13
C ARG A 153 -25.68 -19.24 10.35
N THR A 154 -24.73 -18.32 10.15
CA THR A 154 -24.20 -17.46 11.21
C THR A 154 -25.36 -16.74 11.87
N SER A 155 -25.58 -16.95 13.17
CA SER A 155 -26.67 -16.33 13.92
C SER A 155 -26.60 -14.81 13.79
N TRP A 156 -27.76 -14.15 13.77
CA TRP A 156 -27.86 -12.68 13.70
C TRP A 156 -27.01 -12.00 14.79
N LYS A 157 -26.95 -12.57 16.00
CA LYS A 157 -26.11 -12.09 17.11
C LYS A 157 -24.61 -12.13 16.77
N MET A 158 -24.14 -13.17 16.09
CA MET A 158 -22.75 -13.27 15.66
C MET A 158 -22.43 -12.26 14.56
N LYS A 159 -23.32 -12.06 13.60
CA LYS A 159 -23.12 -11.01 12.56
C LYS A 159 -23.02 -9.62 13.17
N SER A 160 -23.88 -9.29 14.13
CA SER A 160 -23.86 -8.03 14.85
C SER A 160 -22.57 -7.86 15.64
N SER A 161 -22.07 -8.91 16.31
CA SER A 161 -20.80 -8.87 17.06
C SER A 161 -19.60 -8.63 16.15
N TYR A 162 -19.52 -9.35 14.98
CA TYR A 162 -18.43 -9.13 14.01
C TYR A 162 -18.48 -7.72 13.41
N THR A 163 -19.68 -7.20 13.11
CA THR A 163 -19.83 -5.83 12.62
C THR A 163 -19.31 -4.80 13.63
N LEU A 164 -19.64 -5.00 14.90
CA LEU A 164 -19.19 -4.11 15.98
C LEU A 164 -17.67 -4.14 16.14
N ILE A 165 -17.05 -5.32 16.09
CA ILE A 165 -15.59 -5.48 16.13
C ILE A 165 -14.95 -4.76 14.92
N MET A 166 -15.50 -4.93 13.72
CA MET A 166 -14.97 -4.27 12.52
C MET A 166 -15.11 -2.75 12.57
N ILE A 167 -16.20 -2.22 13.13
CA ILE A 167 -16.38 -0.78 13.35
C ILE A 167 -15.36 -0.25 14.35
N ILE A 168 -15.09 -0.98 15.45
CA ILE A 168 -14.06 -0.61 16.41
C ILE A 168 -12.68 -0.59 15.76
N ILE A 169 -12.33 -1.62 14.99
CA ILE A 169 -11.05 -1.68 14.27
C ILE A 169 -10.93 -0.51 13.28
N SER A 170 -12.01 -0.23 12.52
CA SER A 170 -12.04 0.90 11.61
C SER A 170 -11.88 2.24 12.35
N GLY A 171 -12.54 2.42 13.49
CA GLY A 171 -12.39 3.60 14.33
C GLY A 171 -10.97 3.77 14.86
N LEU A 172 -10.33 2.67 15.31
CA LEU A 172 -8.93 2.70 15.75
C LEU A 172 -7.97 3.04 14.61
N THR A 173 -8.18 2.52 13.40
CA THR A 173 -7.35 2.90 12.25
C THR A 173 -7.48 4.40 11.93
N PHE A 174 -8.67 4.99 12.04
CA PHE A 174 -8.87 6.43 11.89
C PHE A 174 -8.23 7.27 13.01
N LEU A 175 -8.06 6.71 14.21
CA LEU A 175 -7.47 7.41 15.35
C LEU A 175 -5.94 7.41 15.30
N ILE A 176 -5.34 6.44 14.59
CA ILE A 176 -3.89 6.34 14.35
C ILE A 176 -3.45 7.25 13.18
N VAL A 177 -4.39 7.60 12.32
CA VAL A 177 -4.21 8.50 11.17
C VAL A 177 -4.39 9.95 11.59
#